data_fa35f3228ae06cc205c67718488508af
#
_entry.id   fa35f3228ae06cc205c67718488508af
#
_cell.length_a   1.000
_cell.length_b   1.000
_cell.length_c   1.000
_cell.angle_alpha   90.00
_cell.angle_beta   90.00
_cell.angle_gamma   90.00
#
_symmetry.space_group_name_H-M   'P 1'
#
loop_
_entity.id
_entity.type
_entity.pdbx_description
1 polymer ?
#
loop_
_entity_poly.entity_id
_entity_poly.type
_entity_poly.pdbx_seq_one_letter_code
_entity_poly.pdbx_strand_id
1 'polypeptide(L)'
;MTCRIRTGDWKDKTMNLEGKRVLVVGSGKSGVAAAELLRKKGITFVLFDGNKDLDVTALIEKNPVFAGAEILLGELAPEDMARIDLVVLSPGVPTDLPMVNELRNRQIPIWGEIELAYHFAKGRIIAITGTNGKTTTTSLVGEIMANYFDDVKVVGNIGIPYTSVAADTTEDTVTVAEISSFQLETTHEFAPEVTAILNITPDHLNRHHTMECYIETKESITKNQTAGDTCVLNYEDEVLRRFGETLQTKVVFFSSKRRLEKGLYLDGEDIFYADGTTDTKVINVNELNILGKHNYENVMAAVGMSVSFGVPMDKIVEVLKRFQAVEHRIEYVTEKRGVKFYNDSKGTNPDAAIQGIRAMNRPTLLIGGGYDKQSEYDEWIESFDGKVKKLVLIGQTKEKIAECAKKHGFEDVILCDTFEEAIDTCYANAVSGDAVLLSPACASWGMFA
;
A
#
# COMPACT_ATOMS: atom_id res chain seq x y z
N MET A 1 22.38 22.06 19.08
CA MET A 1 21.21 21.90 19.98
C MET A 1 20.96 20.41 20.09
N THR A 2 21.24 19.85 21.26
CA THR A 2 21.11 18.43 21.55
C THR A 2 19.65 17.99 21.42
N CYS A 3 19.40 17.08 20.50
CA CYS A 3 18.12 16.41 20.33
C CYS A 3 17.75 15.72 21.66
N ARG A 4 16.77 16.26 22.39
CA ARG A 4 16.18 15.57 23.54
C ARG A 4 15.34 14.42 22.98
N ILE A 5 15.89 13.21 23.08
CA ILE A 5 15.10 11.97 22.96
C ILE A 5 13.97 12.10 23.97
N ARG A 6 12.72 12.12 23.50
CA ARG A 6 11.55 12.03 24.36
C ARG A 6 11.61 10.67 25.06
N THR A 7 12.00 10.67 26.33
CA THR A 7 11.64 9.60 27.27
C THR A 7 10.15 9.81 27.60
N GLY A 8 9.27 9.47 26.68
CA GLY A 8 7.85 9.34 26.95
C GLY A 8 7.64 8.05 27.73
N ASP A 9 6.77 8.10 28.75
CA ASP A 9 6.27 6.90 29.43
C ASP A 9 5.71 5.94 28.39
N TRP A 10 6.53 5.01 27.96
CA TRP A 10 6.11 3.88 27.16
C TRP A 10 5.22 3.03 28.06
N LYS A 11 3.91 3.19 27.93
CA LYS A 11 2.95 2.27 28.51
C LYS A 11 3.40 0.87 28.10
N ASP A 12 3.48 0.00 29.06
CA ASP A 12 3.84 -1.41 28.88
C ASP A 12 2.82 -2.00 27.88
N LYS A 13 3.19 -2.01 26.59
CA LYS A 13 2.32 -2.42 25.47
C LYS A 13 2.10 -3.93 25.43
N THR A 14 2.79 -4.68 26.28
CA THR A 14 2.72 -6.12 26.29
C THR A 14 1.45 -6.57 26.95
N MET A 15 0.39 -6.75 26.13
CA MET A 15 -0.70 -7.62 26.55
C MET A 15 -0.08 -8.98 26.92
N ASN A 16 -0.22 -9.39 28.18
CA ASN A 16 0.31 -10.68 28.61
C ASN A 16 -0.47 -11.80 27.91
N LEU A 17 0.13 -12.37 26.85
CA LEU A 17 -0.42 -13.52 26.13
C LEU A 17 0.11 -14.85 26.70
N GLU A 18 0.82 -14.82 27.82
CA GLU A 18 1.29 -16.04 28.49
C GLU A 18 0.10 -16.90 28.94
N GLY A 19 0.11 -18.16 28.57
CA GLY A 19 -0.98 -19.10 28.84
C GLY A 19 -2.25 -18.90 28.01
N LYS A 20 -2.28 -17.90 27.12
CA LYS A 20 -3.39 -17.66 26.20
C LYS A 20 -3.33 -18.60 25.00
N ARG A 21 -4.50 -19.00 24.52
CA ARG A 21 -4.67 -19.80 23.31
C ARG A 21 -5.06 -18.89 22.14
N VAL A 22 -4.12 -18.70 21.23
CA VAL A 22 -4.28 -17.80 20.07
C VAL A 22 -4.71 -18.59 18.84
N LEU A 23 -5.78 -18.18 18.17
CA LEU A 23 -6.19 -18.72 16.89
C LEU A 23 -5.57 -17.89 15.75
N VAL A 24 -4.69 -18.48 14.97
CA VAL A 24 -4.16 -17.87 13.73
C VAL A 24 -5.06 -18.31 12.58
N VAL A 25 -5.72 -17.37 11.92
CA VAL A 25 -6.65 -17.61 10.81
C VAL A 25 -6.00 -17.30 9.47
N GLY A 26 -5.86 -18.35 8.65
CA GLY A 26 -5.21 -18.32 7.35
C GLY A 26 -3.76 -18.81 7.38
N SER A 27 -3.43 -19.71 6.47
CA SER A 27 -2.12 -20.36 6.32
C SER A 27 -1.16 -19.66 5.36
N GLY A 28 -1.53 -18.46 4.87
CA GLY A 28 -0.73 -17.66 3.96
C GLY A 28 0.42 -16.91 4.66
N LYS A 29 1.12 -16.05 3.91
CA LYS A 29 2.33 -15.33 4.36
C LYS A 29 2.16 -14.62 5.71
N SER A 30 1.04 -13.92 5.93
CA SER A 30 0.76 -13.22 7.19
C SER A 30 0.53 -14.18 8.36
N GLY A 31 -0.18 -15.31 8.12
CA GLY A 31 -0.42 -16.33 9.15
C GLY A 31 0.85 -17.06 9.55
N VAL A 32 1.72 -17.38 8.58
CA VAL A 32 3.06 -17.97 8.85
C VAL A 32 3.86 -17.03 9.74
N ALA A 33 3.97 -15.76 9.37
CA ALA A 33 4.75 -14.78 10.12
C ALA A 33 4.19 -14.52 11.53
N ALA A 34 2.85 -14.50 11.67
CA ALA A 34 2.20 -14.42 12.98
C ALA A 34 2.52 -15.64 13.85
N ALA A 35 2.45 -16.85 13.29
CA ALA A 35 2.80 -18.08 13.98
C ALA A 35 4.28 -18.12 14.42
N GLU A 36 5.20 -17.63 13.56
CA GLU A 36 6.64 -17.52 13.88
C GLU A 36 6.86 -16.57 15.06
N LEU A 37 6.22 -15.41 15.05
CA LEU A 37 6.29 -14.46 16.16
C LEU A 37 5.78 -15.07 17.46
N LEU A 38 4.61 -15.71 17.44
CA LEU A 38 4.02 -16.36 18.61
C LEU A 38 4.94 -17.46 19.17
N ARG A 39 5.50 -18.32 18.30
CA ARG A 39 6.49 -19.34 18.73
C ARG A 39 7.73 -18.73 19.37
N LYS A 40 8.29 -17.69 18.72
CA LYS A 40 9.48 -16.99 19.24
C LYS A 40 9.24 -16.39 20.62
N LYS A 41 7.98 -16.04 20.92
CA LYS A 41 7.53 -15.53 22.22
C LYS A 41 7.04 -16.60 23.19
N GLY A 42 7.08 -17.88 22.81
CA GLY A 42 6.65 -18.98 23.66
C GLY A 42 5.13 -19.08 23.83
N ILE A 43 4.36 -18.46 22.93
CA ILE A 43 2.88 -18.41 22.97
C ILE A 43 2.32 -19.57 22.14
N THR A 44 1.38 -20.31 22.74
CA THR A 44 0.69 -21.42 22.07
C THR A 44 -0.33 -20.88 21.07
N PHE A 45 -0.38 -21.46 19.88
CA PHE A 45 -1.38 -21.11 18.87
C PHE A 45 -2.02 -22.35 18.24
N VAL A 46 -3.21 -22.15 17.69
CA VAL A 46 -3.93 -23.06 16.81
C VAL A 46 -3.98 -22.42 15.43
N LEU A 47 -3.68 -23.15 14.37
CA LEU A 47 -3.88 -22.70 13.00
C LEU A 47 -5.28 -23.09 12.56
N PHE A 48 -6.02 -22.15 11.97
CA PHE A 48 -7.26 -22.43 11.26
C PHE A 48 -7.16 -21.98 9.81
N ASP A 49 -7.60 -22.86 8.89
CA ASP A 49 -7.77 -22.51 7.48
C ASP A 49 -9.12 -23.00 6.96
N GLY A 50 -9.86 -22.13 6.27
CA GLY A 50 -11.18 -22.45 5.71
C GLY A 50 -11.14 -23.47 4.57
N ASN A 51 -9.97 -23.77 4.01
CA ASN A 51 -9.81 -24.79 2.98
C ASN A 51 -9.75 -26.18 3.64
N LYS A 52 -10.87 -26.91 3.58
CA LYS A 52 -10.96 -28.28 4.14
C LYS A 52 -10.06 -29.31 3.44
N ASP A 53 -9.69 -29.04 2.19
CA ASP A 53 -8.90 -29.94 1.35
C ASP A 53 -7.39 -29.56 1.38
N LEU A 54 -6.98 -28.70 2.31
CA LEU A 54 -5.58 -28.29 2.46
C LEU A 54 -4.71 -29.47 2.89
N ASP A 55 -3.65 -29.73 2.12
CA ASP A 55 -2.66 -30.77 2.46
C ASP A 55 -1.79 -30.28 3.63
N VAL A 56 -2.11 -30.74 4.83
CA VAL A 56 -1.41 -30.39 6.09
C VAL A 56 0.06 -30.83 6.05
N THR A 57 0.37 -31.97 5.41
CA THR A 57 1.74 -32.46 5.33
C THR A 57 2.60 -31.53 4.47
N ALA A 58 2.12 -31.20 3.28
CA ALA A 58 2.80 -30.25 2.39
C ALA A 58 2.89 -28.85 3.02
N LEU A 59 1.86 -28.42 3.76
CA LEU A 59 1.86 -27.14 4.47
C LEU A 59 2.98 -27.10 5.53
N ILE A 60 3.12 -28.16 6.35
CA ILE A 60 4.14 -28.25 7.38
C ILE A 60 5.55 -28.38 6.77
N GLU A 61 5.71 -29.17 5.71
CA GLU A 61 7.00 -29.28 4.99
C GLU A 61 7.46 -27.91 4.49
N LYS A 62 6.54 -27.12 3.90
CA LYS A 62 6.83 -25.78 3.39
C LYS A 62 7.03 -24.76 4.51
N ASN A 63 6.30 -24.90 5.63
CA ASN A 63 6.29 -23.95 6.74
C ASN A 63 6.45 -24.70 8.08
N PRO A 64 7.69 -25.04 8.48
CA PRO A 64 7.96 -25.85 9.69
C PRO A 64 7.44 -25.23 10.99
N VAL A 65 7.10 -23.95 11.00
CA VAL A 65 6.47 -23.28 12.14
C VAL A 65 5.15 -23.94 12.56
N PHE A 66 4.46 -24.61 11.67
CA PHE A 66 3.21 -25.31 12.00
C PHE A 66 3.41 -26.74 12.55
N ALA A 67 4.65 -27.26 12.55
CA ALA A 67 4.91 -28.59 13.11
C ALA A 67 4.56 -28.65 14.61
N GLY A 68 3.73 -29.63 14.97
CA GLY A 68 3.23 -29.81 16.36
C GLY A 68 2.21 -28.77 16.84
N ALA A 69 1.74 -27.86 15.98
CA ALA A 69 0.58 -27.04 16.26
C ALA A 69 -0.72 -27.83 16.00
N GLU A 70 -1.78 -27.50 16.72
CA GLU A 70 -3.12 -27.95 16.36
C GLU A 70 -3.57 -27.22 15.09
N ILE A 71 -4.04 -27.96 14.09
CA ILE A 71 -4.50 -27.42 12.81
C ILE A 71 -5.95 -27.81 12.59
N LEU A 72 -6.81 -26.82 12.43
CA LEU A 72 -8.25 -26.97 12.19
C LEU A 72 -8.55 -26.53 10.76
N LEU A 73 -9.32 -27.31 10.02
CA LEU A 73 -9.65 -27.03 8.60
C LEU A 73 -11.16 -26.98 8.37
N GLY A 74 -11.55 -26.16 7.41
CA GLY A 74 -12.93 -26.06 6.93
C GLY A 74 -13.83 -25.22 7.83
N GLU A 75 -14.49 -25.82 8.81
CA GLU A 75 -15.38 -25.13 9.74
C GLU A 75 -14.81 -25.14 11.16
N LEU A 76 -14.91 -24.02 11.84
CA LEU A 76 -14.50 -23.89 13.23
C LEU A 76 -15.67 -24.25 14.14
N ALA A 77 -15.55 -25.36 14.90
CA ALA A 77 -16.61 -25.84 15.77
C ALA A 77 -16.81 -24.90 16.99
N PRO A 78 -18.05 -24.83 17.54
CA PRO A 78 -18.34 -24.03 18.74
C PRO A 78 -17.46 -24.37 19.94
N GLU A 79 -17.07 -25.62 20.08
CA GLU A 79 -16.20 -26.14 21.14
C GLU A 79 -14.77 -25.63 20.99
N ASP A 80 -14.28 -25.48 19.74
CA ASP A 80 -12.99 -24.93 19.46
C ASP A 80 -12.96 -23.42 19.74
N MET A 81 -14.00 -22.70 19.31
CA MET A 81 -14.16 -21.28 19.62
C MET A 81 -14.13 -20.98 21.12
N ALA A 82 -14.79 -21.86 21.92
CA ALA A 82 -14.87 -21.69 23.38
C ALA A 82 -13.50 -21.76 24.09
N ARG A 83 -12.47 -22.27 23.41
CA ARG A 83 -11.12 -22.45 23.98
C ARG A 83 -10.15 -21.36 23.52
N ILE A 84 -10.61 -20.39 22.70
CA ILE A 84 -9.77 -19.35 22.13
C ILE A 84 -9.86 -18.07 22.96
N ASP A 85 -8.73 -17.50 23.28
CA ASP A 85 -8.60 -16.23 24.02
C ASP A 85 -8.37 -15.02 23.09
N LEU A 86 -7.77 -15.24 21.92
CA LEU A 86 -7.44 -14.20 20.93
C LEU A 86 -7.44 -14.80 19.53
N VAL A 87 -7.93 -14.05 18.58
CA VAL A 87 -7.83 -14.36 17.14
C VAL A 87 -6.82 -13.45 16.47
N VAL A 88 -5.93 -14.00 15.65
CA VAL A 88 -5.09 -13.25 14.71
C VAL A 88 -5.55 -13.56 13.30
N LEU A 89 -6.22 -12.59 12.68
CA LEU A 89 -6.87 -12.71 11.38
C LEU A 89 -5.94 -12.25 10.27
N SER A 90 -5.70 -13.09 9.27
CA SER A 90 -4.96 -12.68 8.06
C SER A 90 -5.77 -11.65 7.26
N PRO A 91 -5.13 -10.62 6.65
CA PRO A 91 -5.85 -9.53 5.95
C PRO A 91 -6.74 -9.99 4.80
N GLY A 92 -6.38 -11.12 4.16
CA GLY A 92 -7.18 -11.72 3.08
C GLY A 92 -8.49 -12.34 3.54
N VAL A 93 -8.67 -12.59 4.83
CA VAL A 93 -9.90 -13.17 5.39
C VAL A 93 -10.92 -12.06 5.66
N PRO A 94 -12.14 -12.13 5.08
CA PRO A 94 -13.18 -11.15 5.34
C PRO A 94 -13.58 -11.07 6.81
N THR A 95 -13.73 -9.83 7.31
CA THR A 95 -14.08 -9.58 8.71
C THR A 95 -15.58 -9.75 9.00
N ASP A 96 -16.39 -9.90 7.96
CA ASP A 96 -17.85 -10.12 8.01
C ASP A 96 -18.29 -11.58 7.87
N LEU A 97 -17.33 -12.53 7.78
CA LEU A 97 -17.64 -13.95 7.74
C LEU A 97 -18.44 -14.38 8.98
N PRO A 98 -19.40 -15.34 8.84
CA PRO A 98 -20.20 -15.86 9.94
C PRO A 98 -19.34 -16.30 11.13
N MET A 99 -18.24 -17.01 10.89
CA MET A 99 -17.28 -17.44 11.92
C MET A 99 -16.68 -16.25 12.67
N VAL A 100 -16.26 -15.18 11.96
CA VAL A 100 -15.66 -14.00 12.57
C VAL A 100 -16.69 -13.23 13.40
N ASN A 101 -17.95 -13.16 12.92
CA ASN A 101 -19.05 -12.57 13.66
C ASN A 101 -19.39 -13.36 14.92
N GLU A 102 -19.36 -14.70 14.87
CA GLU A 102 -19.59 -15.54 16.04
C GLU A 102 -18.50 -15.37 17.09
N LEU A 103 -17.21 -15.31 16.68
CA LEU A 103 -16.09 -15.01 17.58
C LEU A 103 -16.26 -13.64 18.25
N ARG A 104 -16.72 -12.65 17.49
CA ARG A 104 -17.01 -11.30 18.01
C ARG A 104 -18.18 -11.29 19.00
N ASN A 105 -19.25 -12.04 18.72
CA ASN A 105 -20.37 -12.20 19.63
C ASN A 105 -19.97 -12.85 20.96
N ARG A 106 -18.97 -13.73 20.95
CA ARG A 106 -18.36 -14.32 22.14
C ARG A 106 -17.37 -13.40 22.84
N GLN A 107 -17.23 -12.17 22.36
CA GLN A 107 -16.30 -11.16 22.91
C GLN A 107 -14.82 -11.60 22.86
N ILE A 108 -14.46 -12.48 21.93
CA ILE A 108 -13.06 -12.87 21.70
C ILE A 108 -12.39 -11.74 20.90
N PRO A 109 -11.29 -11.16 21.37
CA PRO A 109 -10.59 -10.11 20.65
C PRO A 109 -10.10 -10.63 19.28
N ILE A 110 -10.24 -9.78 18.25
CA ILE A 110 -9.82 -10.11 16.88
C ILE A 110 -8.78 -9.07 16.45
N TRP A 111 -7.54 -9.48 16.39
CA TRP A 111 -6.41 -8.68 15.91
C TRP A 111 -6.07 -9.04 14.48
N GLY A 112 -5.44 -8.11 13.76
CA GLY A 112 -4.72 -8.41 12.54
C GLY A 112 -3.24 -8.60 12.80
N GLU A 113 -2.52 -8.88 11.73
CA GLU A 113 -1.08 -9.03 11.72
C GLU A 113 -0.36 -7.76 12.23
N ILE A 114 -0.85 -6.57 11.84
CA ILE A 114 -0.31 -5.27 12.26
C ILE A 114 -0.49 -5.04 13.76
N GLU A 115 -1.66 -5.35 14.29
CA GLU A 115 -1.94 -5.20 15.72
C GLU A 115 -1.08 -6.15 16.55
N LEU A 116 -0.98 -7.43 16.13
CA LEU A 116 -0.12 -8.39 16.81
C LEU A 116 1.35 -7.92 16.81
N ALA A 117 1.85 -7.47 15.67
CA ALA A 117 3.22 -6.96 15.57
C ALA A 117 3.43 -5.75 16.49
N TYR A 118 2.49 -4.81 16.52
CA TYR A 118 2.56 -3.60 17.32
C TYR A 118 2.74 -3.89 18.82
N HIS A 119 2.09 -4.93 19.34
CA HIS A 119 2.22 -5.33 20.75
C HIS A 119 3.58 -5.93 21.10
N PHE A 120 4.35 -6.40 20.13
CA PHE A 120 5.68 -6.97 20.35
C PHE A 120 6.83 -6.10 19.85
N ALA A 121 6.52 -5.18 18.96
CA ALA A 121 7.51 -4.27 18.40
C ALA A 121 7.81 -3.10 19.32
N LYS A 122 9.04 -2.62 19.22
CA LYS A 122 9.55 -1.43 19.89
C LYS A 122 9.97 -0.38 18.87
N GLY A 123 10.29 0.82 19.37
CA GLY A 123 10.76 1.92 18.57
C GLY A 123 9.62 2.77 17.99
N ARG A 124 9.95 3.58 16.99
CA ARG A 124 9.08 4.61 16.40
C ARG A 124 8.48 4.13 15.10
N ILE A 125 7.24 4.52 14.81
CA ILE A 125 6.50 4.01 13.64
C ILE A 125 6.02 5.15 12.75
N ILE A 126 6.27 4.99 11.43
CA ILE A 126 5.64 5.74 10.36
C ILE A 126 4.70 4.78 9.62
N ALA A 127 3.44 5.18 9.40
CA ALA A 127 2.48 4.33 8.70
C ALA A 127 1.84 5.06 7.52
N ILE A 128 1.77 4.39 6.37
CA ILE A 128 1.31 4.95 5.11
C ILE A 128 0.14 4.13 4.57
N THR A 129 -0.98 4.81 4.28
CA THR A 129 -2.12 4.25 3.57
C THR A 129 -2.58 5.15 2.42
N GLY A 130 -3.58 4.73 1.70
CA GLY A 130 -4.16 5.42 0.54
C GLY A 130 -4.67 4.39 -0.48
N THR A 131 -5.36 4.83 -1.51
CA THR A 131 -5.70 3.94 -2.62
C THR A 131 -4.48 3.67 -3.47
N ASN A 132 -3.79 4.70 -3.93
CA ASN A 132 -2.62 4.64 -4.80
C ASN A 132 -1.40 5.31 -4.16
N GLY A 133 -0.19 5.00 -4.67
CA GLY A 133 1.07 5.64 -4.24
C GLY A 133 1.73 5.04 -3.00
N LYS A 134 1.05 4.19 -2.22
CA LYS A 134 1.56 3.61 -0.97
C LYS A 134 2.97 3.04 -1.09
N THR A 135 3.17 2.12 -2.03
CA THR A 135 4.45 1.40 -2.22
C THR A 135 5.60 2.34 -2.53
N THR A 136 5.39 3.27 -3.49
CA THR A 136 6.41 4.27 -3.85
C THR A 136 6.75 5.16 -2.65
N THR A 137 5.73 5.66 -1.96
CA THR A 137 5.92 6.53 -0.79
C THR A 137 6.60 5.79 0.36
N THR A 138 6.19 4.55 0.65
CA THR A 138 6.78 3.72 1.72
C THR A 138 8.24 3.41 1.42
N SER A 139 8.56 3.03 0.18
CA SER A 139 9.95 2.76 -0.24
C SER A 139 10.81 4.02 -0.13
N LEU A 140 10.31 5.16 -0.61
CA LEU A 140 11.03 6.44 -0.53
C LEU A 140 11.26 6.87 0.93
N VAL A 141 10.24 6.79 1.78
CA VAL A 141 10.38 7.07 3.23
C VAL A 141 11.36 6.11 3.87
N GLY A 142 11.29 4.82 3.52
CA GLY A 142 12.24 3.80 4.00
C GLY A 142 13.69 4.16 3.68
N GLU A 143 13.97 4.57 2.44
CA GLU A 143 15.32 5.02 2.04
C GLU A 143 15.74 6.32 2.73
N ILE A 144 14.83 7.28 2.92
CA ILE A 144 15.13 8.52 3.66
C ILE A 144 15.45 8.20 5.12
N MET A 145 14.68 7.32 5.76
CA MET A 145 14.95 6.90 7.14
C MET A 145 16.29 6.19 7.25
N ALA A 146 16.58 5.25 6.35
CA ALA A 146 17.84 4.50 6.32
C ALA A 146 19.07 5.38 6.00
N ASN A 147 18.88 6.56 5.41
CA ASN A 147 19.94 7.54 5.19
C ASN A 147 20.29 8.33 6.47
N TYR A 148 19.47 8.23 7.52
CA TYR A 148 19.62 9.02 8.74
C TYR A 148 19.62 8.21 10.04
N PHE A 149 18.91 7.06 10.07
CA PHE A 149 18.83 6.16 11.23
C PHE A 149 19.51 4.83 10.92
N ASP A 150 20.13 4.23 11.93
CA ASP A 150 20.92 3.00 11.78
C ASP A 150 20.06 1.73 11.65
N ASP A 151 18.90 1.68 12.30
CA ASP A 151 17.98 0.52 12.27
C ASP A 151 16.60 0.89 11.73
N VAL A 152 16.37 0.55 10.46
CA VAL A 152 15.12 0.83 9.76
C VAL A 152 14.50 -0.46 9.23
N LYS A 153 13.20 -0.65 9.47
CA LYS A 153 12.41 -1.78 8.98
C LYS A 153 11.31 -1.27 8.07
N VAL A 154 11.30 -1.71 6.82
CA VAL A 154 10.19 -1.46 5.87
C VAL A 154 9.32 -2.71 5.82
N VAL A 155 8.05 -2.58 6.19
CA VAL A 155 7.16 -3.71 6.49
C VAL A 155 5.71 -3.48 6.04
N GLY A 156 4.90 -4.52 6.18
CA GLY A 156 3.43 -4.44 6.03
C GLY A 156 2.92 -5.02 4.72
N ASN A 157 2.08 -4.29 4.01
CA ASN A 157 1.50 -4.72 2.74
C ASN A 157 2.55 -4.84 1.61
N ILE A 158 3.70 -4.18 1.77
CA ILE A 158 4.90 -4.32 0.94
C ILE A 158 5.98 -5.10 1.68
N GLY A 159 6.84 -5.78 0.93
CA GLY A 159 8.02 -6.45 1.49
C GLY A 159 7.67 -7.63 2.39
N ILE A 160 7.94 -7.50 3.67
CA ILE A 160 7.75 -8.54 4.67
C ILE A 160 6.64 -8.17 5.67
N PRO A 161 5.90 -9.13 6.23
CA PRO A 161 4.96 -8.88 7.31
C PRO A 161 5.64 -8.20 8.50
N TYR A 162 4.92 -7.29 9.17
CA TYR A 162 5.48 -6.60 10.34
C TYR A 162 5.79 -7.58 11.48
N THR A 163 4.98 -8.63 11.65
CA THR A 163 5.24 -9.72 12.61
C THR A 163 6.56 -10.43 12.40
N SER A 164 7.09 -10.47 11.16
CA SER A 164 8.39 -11.12 10.87
C SER A 164 9.59 -10.45 11.57
N VAL A 165 9.49 -9.16 11.88
CA VAL A 165 10.57 -8.37 12.47
C VAL A 165 10.28 -7.87 13.89
N ALA A 166 9.00 -7.89 14.30
CA ALA A 166 8.54 -7.28 15.53
C ALA A 166 9.31 -7.71 16.79
N ALA A 167 9.72 -8.97 16.85
CA ALA A 167 10.48 -9.50 17.99
C ALA A 167 11.94 -9.03 18.06
N ASP A 168 12.47 -8.51 16.95
CA ASP A 168 13.88 -8.11 16.80
C ASP A 168 14.07 -6.59 16.82
N THR A 169 12.98 -5.83 17.00
CA THR A 169 13.02 -4.37 17.11
C THR A 169 13.50 -3.92 18.49
N THR A 170 14.14 -2.76 18.51
CA THR A 170 14.63 -2.08 19.72
C THR A 170 13.99 -0.69 19.85
N GLU A 171 14.28 0.02 20.93
CA GLU A 171 13.80 1.41 21.11
C GLU A 171 14.34 2.37 20.05
N ASP A 172 15.47 2.04 19.41
CA ASP A 172 16.10 2.84 18.35
C ASP A 172 15.57 2.48 16.95
N THR A 173 14.77 1.42 16.82
CA THR A 173 14.24 0.97 15.54
C THR A 173 13.21 1.97 14.98
N VAL A 174 13.34 2.31 13.71
CA VAL A 174 12.33 3.04 12.94
C VAL A 174 11.60 2.06 12.02
N THR A 175 10.31 1.89 12.25
CA THR A 175 9.45 1.07 11.39
C THR A 175 8.71 1.95 10.40
N VAL A 176 8.85 1.67 9.11
CA VAL A 176 8.10 2.30 8.01
C VAL A 176 7.13 1.26 7.45
N ALA A 177 5.84 1.45 7.72
CA ALA A 177 4.82 0.44 7.44
C ALA A 177 3.86 0.87 6.33
N GLU A 178 3.78 0.09 5.26
CA GLU A 178 2.69 0.20 4.29
C GLU A 178 1.46 -0.52 4.83
N ILE A 179 0.34 0.19 5.02
CA ILE A 179 -0.87 -0.38 5.60
C ILE A 179 -2.02 -0.33 4.58
N SER A 180 -2.54 -1.51 4.24
CA SER A 180 -3.75 -1.64 3.42
C SER A 180 -5.01 -1.37 4.25
N SER A 181 -6.14 -1.09 3.57
CA SER A 181 -7.44 -0.98 4.26
C SER A 181 -7.82 -2.27 4.98
N PHE A 182 -7.51 -3.45 4.40
CA PHE A 182 -7.80 -4.74 5.04
C PHE A 182 -7.03 -4.95 6.34
N GLN A 183 -5.80 -4.46 6.42
CA GLN A 183 -5.02 -4.51 7.66
C GLN A 183 -5.54 -3.54 8.72
N LEU A 184 -6.08 -2.38 8.30
CA LEU A 184 -6.68 -1.41 9.22
C LEU A 184 -7.97 -1.90 9.88
N GLU A 185 -8.76 -2.77 9.22
CA GLU A 185 -10.01 -3.33 9.77
C GLU A 185 -9.83 -4.01 11.13
N THR A 186 -8.63 -4.46 11.44
CA THR A 186 -8.31 -5.27 12.62
C THR A 186 -7.21 -4.66 13.49
N THR A 187 -6.98 -3.36 13.37
CA THR A 187 -6.16 -2.59 14.31
C THR A 187 -7.00 -2.06 15.47
N HIS A 188 -6.44 -1.96 16.66
CA HIS A 188 -7.11 -1.50 17.89
C HIS A 188 -6.28 -0.44 18.62
N GLU A 189 -5.07 -0.78 19.05
CA GLU A 189 -4.15 0.08 19.80
C GLU A 189 -3.01 0.63 18.93
N PHE A 190 -2.91 0.18 17.68
CA PHE A 190 -1.89 0.61 16.73
C PHE A 190 -1.83 2.16 16.67
N ALA A 191 -0.71 2.75 17.09
CA ALA A 191 -0.51 4.18 17.24
C ALA A 191 0.81 4.66 16.62
N PRO A 192 0.88 4.85 15.31
CA PRO A 192 2.08 5.38 14.65
C PRO A 192 2.27 6.87 14.98
N GLU A 193 3.52 7.29 15.16
CA GLU A 193 3.88 8.70 15.44
C GLU A 193 3.62 9.61 14.24
N VAL A 194 3.88 9.12 13.02
CA VAL A 194 3.60 9.84 11.78
C VAL A 194 2.78 8.95 10.85
N THR A 195 1.69 9.48 10.34
CA THR A 195 0.85 8.79 9.35
C THR A 195 0.73 9.58 8.06
N ALA A 196 0.40 8.90 6.98
CA ALA A 196 -0.07 9.53 5.75
C ALA A 196 -1.25 8.79 5.15
N ILE A 197 -2.22 9.57 4.62
CA ILE A 197 -3.26 9.07 3.72
C ILE A 197 -3.09 9.82 2.39
N LEU A 198 -2.62 9.10 1.37
CA LEU A 198 -2.16 9.73 0.13
C LEU A 198 -3.30 10.20 -0.76
N ASN A 199 -4.35 9.42 -0.84
CA ASN A 199 -5.57 9.66 -1.63
C ASN A 199 -6.62 8.61 -1.30
N ILE A 200 -7.89 8.92 -1.56
CA ILE A 200 -9.00 7.98 -1.44
C ILE A 200 -9.83 8.04 -2.72
N THR A 201 -9.70 7.01 -3.56
CA THR A 201 -10.50 6.81 -4.77
C THR A 201 -11.16 5.43 -4.73
N PRO A 202 -12.27 5.20 -5.45
CA PRO A 202 -12.99 3.94 -5.39
C PRO A 202 -12.10 2.74 -5.68
N ASP A 203 -11.99 1.83 -4.72
CA ASP A 203 -11.33 0.53 -4.86
C ASP A 203 -11.86 -0.43 -3.77
N HIS A 204 -11.76 -1.72 -4.02
CA HIS A 204 -12.13 -2.78 -3.05
C HIS A 204 -13.56 -2.67 -2.46
N LEU A 205 -14.53 -2.11 -3.22
CA LEU A 205 -15.93 -1.98 -2.77
C LEU A 205 -16.63 -3.33 -2.60
N ASN A 206 -16.14 -4.38 -3.25
CA ASN A 206 -16.55 -5.76 -2.99
C ASN A 206 -16.23 -6.23 -1.56
N ARG A 207 -15.27 -5.61 -0.87
CA ARG A 207 -14.90 -5.89 0.53
C ARG A 207 -15.52 -4.90 1.50
N HIS A 208 -15.44 -3.60 1.19
CA HIS A 208 -15.89 -2.54 2.09
C HIS A 208 -17.37 -2.18 1.92
N HIS A 209 -18.02 -2.70 0.86
CA HIS A 209 -19.44 -2.52 0.51
C HIS A 209 -19.81 -1.10 0.10
N THR A 210 -19.33 -0.06 0.79
CA THR A 210 -19.60 1.36 0.48
C THR A 210 -18.31 2.20 0.51
N MET A 211 -18.35 3.36 -0.17
CA MET A 211 -17.25 4.33 -0.10
C MET A 211 -17.05 4.87 1.30
N GLU A 212 -18.13 5.09 2.05
CA GLU A 212 -18.10 5.59 3.42
C GLU A 212 -17.31 4.63 4.32
N CYS A 213 -17.59 3.31 4.25
CA CYS A 213 -16.85 2.31 5.02
C CYS A 213 -15.37 2.25 4.61
N TYR A 214 -15.07 2.40 3.31
CA TYR A 214 -13.68 2.43 2.82
C TYR A 214 -12.93 3.67 3.32
N ILE A 215 -13.58 4.85 3.30
CA ILE A 215 -13.04 6.11 3.83
C ILE A 215 -12.74 5.96 5.33
N GLU A 216 -13.75 5.61 6.13
CA GLU A 216 -13.63 5.43 7.59
C GLU A 216 -12.52 4.44 7.96
N THR A 217 -12.41 3.35 7.20
CA THR A 217 -11.34 2.36 7.40
C THR A 217 -9.96 2.97 7.20
N LYS A 218 -9.75 3.78 6.14
CA LYS A 218 -8.44 4.42 5.92
C LYS A 218 -8.15 5.52 6.95
N GLU A 219 -9.14 6.32 7.31
CA GLU A 219 -9.03 7.37 8.32
C GLU A 219 -8.69 6.80 9.70
N SER A 220 -9.09 5.56 9.98
CA SER A 220 -8.80 4.88 11.25
C SER A 220 -7.31 4.69 11.54
N ILE A 221 -6.41 4.91 10.57
CA ILE A 221 -4.96 4.90 10.79
C ILE A 221 -4.51 5.93 11.84
N THR A 222 -5.29 6.98 12.03
CA THR A 222 -5.01 8.08 12.97
C THR A 222 -5.69 7.94 14.32
N LYS A 223 -6.55 6.93 14.51
CA LYS A 223 -7.49 6.85 15.65
C LYS A 223 -6.84 6.89 17.03
N ASN A 224 -5.59 6.43 17.13
CA ASN A 224 -4.84 6.42 18.41
C ASN A 224 -3.74 7.48 18.45
N GLN A 225 -3.64 8.33 17.43
CA GLN A 225 -2.71 9.46 17.44
C GLN A 225 -3.13 10.53 18.44
N THR A 226 -2.16 11.27 18.93
CA THR A 226 -2.31 12.36 19.91
C THR A 226 -1.90 13.69 19.27
N ALA A 227 -2.09 14.80 19.99
CA ALA A 227 -1.64 16.12 19.55
C ALA A 227 -0.10 16.24 19.35
N GLY A 228 0.67 15.27 19.84
CA GLY A 228 2.12 15.18 19.60
C GLY A 228 2.47 14.62 18.23
N ASP A 229 1.57 13.82 17.65
CA ASP A 229 1.76 13.07 16.43
C ASP A 229 1.40 13.88 15.17
N THR A 230 1.71 13.36 13.99
CA THR A 230 1.46 14.07 12.72
C THR A 230 0.74 13.18 11.71
N CYS A 231 -0.25 13.76 11.02
CA CYS A 231 -0.89 13.16 9.85
C CYS A 231 -0.59 13.98 8.59
N VAL A 232 -0.08 13.34 7.54
CA VAL A 232 0.22 13.95 6.24
C VAL A 232 -0.89 13.62 5.26
N LEU A 233 -1.53 14.64 4.66
CA LEU A 233 -2.74 14.51 3.86
C LEU A 233 -2.66 15.27 2.53
N ASN A 234 -3.28 14.72 1.50
CA ASN A 234 -3.46 15.40 0.21
C ASN A 234 -4.55 16.46 0.30
N TYR A 235 -4.18 17.72 0.12
CA TYR A 235 -5.11 18.85 0.15
C TYR A 235 -6.09 18.84 -1.05
N GLU A 236 -5.70 18.23 -2.16
CA GLU A 236 -6.51 18.18 -3.38
C GLU A 236 -7.60 17.10 -3.32
N ASP A 237 -7.48 16.15 -2.40
CA ASP A 237 -8.53 15.19 -2.06
C ASP A 237 -9.50 15.84 -1.06
N GLU A 238 -10.74 16.06 -1.48
CA GLU A 238 -11.74 16.78 -0.68
C GLU A 238 -12.09 16.01 0.61
N VAL A 239 -12.11 14.68 0.56
CA VAL A 239 -12.35 13.83 1.74
C VAL A 239 -11.24 14.05 2.75
N LEU A 240 -9.99 13.96 2.34
CA LEU A 240 -8.83 14.11 3.20
C LEU A 240 -8.66 15.53 3.73
N ARG A 241 -9.00 16.55 2.92
CA ARG A 241 -8.95 17.94 3.38
C ARG A 241 -9.94 18.16 4.52
N ARG A 242 -11.20 17.71 4.37
CA ARG A 242 -12.22 17.80 5.43
C ARG A 242 -11.83 16.98 6.66
N PHE A 243 -11.32 15.79 6.45
CA PHE A 243 -10.82 14.93 7.54
C PHE A 243 -9.74 15.62 8.35
N GLY A 244 -8.77 16.25 7.68
CA GLY A 244 -7.68 17.01 8.34
C GLY A 244 -8.18 18.13 9.26
N GLU A 245 -9.33 18.75 8.95
CA GLU A 245 -9.96 19.78 9.79
C GLU A 245 -10.54 19.21 11.10
N THR A 246 -10.79 17.91 11.17
CA THR A 246 -11.36 17.24 12.36
C THR A 246 -10.31 16.66 13.29
N LEU A 247 -9.07 16.50 12.82
CA LEU A 247 -8.01 15.85 13.57
C LEU A 247 -7.49 16.69 14.74
N GLN A 248 -7.17 16.01 15.83
CA GLN A 248 -6.48 16.62 16.99
C GLN A 248 -4.95 16.55 16.86
N THR A 249 -4.45 15.76 15.91
CA THR A 249 -3.03 15.64 15.59
C THR A 249 -2.55 16.85 14.80
N LYS A 250 -1.24 17.00 14.65
CA LYS A 250 -0.68 17.97 13.69
C LYS A 250 -0.98 17.49 12.28
N VAL A 251 -1.51 18.37 11.45
CA VAL A 251 -1.76 18.08 10.03
C VAL A 251 -0.74 18.79 9.16
N VAL A 252 -0.10 18.04 8.26
CA VAL A 252 0.74 18.57 7.20
C VAL A 252 0.08 18.25 5.87
N PHE A 253 -0.38 19.27 5.17
CA PHE A 253 -0.96 19.10 3.84
C PHE A 253 0.10 19.14 2.74
N PHE A 254 -0.16 18.43 1.65
CA PHE A 254 0.58 18.61 0.40
C PHE A 254 -0.38 18.89 -0.77
N SER A 255 0.06 19.68 -1.75
CA SER A 255 -0.72 20.05 -2.93
C SER A 255 0.15 20.11 -4.19
N SER A 256 -0.32 19.48 -5.26
CA SER A 256 0.27 19.59 -6.59
C SER A 256 -0.41 20.63 -7.49
N LYS A 257 -1.40 21.39 -6.97
CA LYS A 257 -2.22 22.33 -7.76
C LYS A 257 -2.19 23.76 -7.25
N ARG A 258 -1.78 23.97 -6.02
CA ARG A 258 -1.79 25.31 -5.39
C ARG A 258 -0.73 25.46 -4.32
N ARG A 259 -0.28 26.70 -4.12
CA ARG A 259 0.56 27.08 -2.99
C ARG A 259 -0.21 26.93 -1.68
N LEU A 260 0.46 26.42 -0.66
CA LEU A 260 -0.03 26.31 0.72
C LEU A 260 0.77 27.26 1.63
N GLU A 261 0.11 27.85 2.62
CA GLU A 261 0.79 28.64 3.65
C GLU A 261 1.62 27.77 4.60
N LYS A 262 1.14 26.52 4.84
CA LYS A 262 1.85 25.49 5.62
C LYS A 262 1.71 24.14 4.91
N GLY A 263 2.81 23.42 4.78
CA GLY A 263 2.86 22.12 4.14
C GLY A 263 3.75 22.10 2.93
N LEU A 264 3.49 21.18 2.01
CA LEU A 264 4.28 21.03 0.79
C LEU A 264 3.44 21.40 -0.43
N TYR A 265 4.06 22.04 -1.40
CA TYR A 265 3.36 22.35 -2.64
C TYR A 265 4.30 22.36 -3.84
N LEU A 266 3.71 22.09 -5.01
CA LEU A 266 4.37 22.21 -6.30
C LEU A 266 4.04 23.56 -6.91
N ASP A 267 5.06 24.35 -7.27
CA ASP A 267 4.94 25.59 -8.03
C ASP A 267 5.83 25.51 -9.27
N GLY A 268 5.22 25.50 -10.45
CA GLY A 268 5.91 25.19 -11.69
C GLY A 268 6.55 23.79 -11.64
N GLU A 269 7.86 23.76 -11.65
CA GLU A 269 8.67 22.53 -11.56
C GLU A 269 9.36 22.37 -10.20
N ASP A 270 9.11 23.26 -9.25
CA ASP A 270 9.78 23.26 -7.95
C ASP A 270 8.83 22.80 -6.83
N ILE A 271 9.30 21.89 -6.00
CA ILE A 271 8.63 21.49 -4.76
C ILE A 271 9.14 22.37 -3.62
N PHE A 272 8.21 22.95 -2.87
CA PHE A 272 8.46 23.79 -1.71
C PHE A 272 7.92 23.17 -0.42
N TYR A 273 8.60 23.47 0.68
CA TYR A 273 8.11 23.28 2.04
C TYR A 273 7.87 24.64 2.69
N ALA A 274 6.64 24.91 3.08
CA ALA A 274 6.22 26.12 3.78
C ALA A 274 5.99 25.82 5.26
N ASP A 275 6.63 26.57 6.14
CA ASP A 275 6.47 26.44 7.61
C ASP A 275 5.44 27.44 8.20
N GLY A 276 4.86 28.28 7.35
CA GLY A 276 3.94 29.37 7.70
C GLY A 276 4.61 30.74 7.84
N THR A 277 5.93 30.80 7.68
CA THR A 277 6.72 32.05 7.69
C THR A 277 7.67 32.13 6.50
N THR A 278 8.22 31.01 6.10
CA THR A 278 9.20 30.88 5.02
C THR A 278 8.84 29.73 4.09
N ASP A 279 9.05 29.92 2.81
CA ASP A 279 8.97 28.87 1.80
C ASP A 279 10.39 28.45 1.43
N THR A 280 10.70 27.20 1.72
CA THR A 280 12.00 26.60 1.40
C THR A 280 11.85 25.71 0.18
N LYS A 281 12.61 25.99 -0.88
CA LYS A 281 12.68 25.08 -2.03
C LYS A 281 13.33 23.77 -1.60
N VAL A 282 12.62 22.65 -1.85
CA VAL A 282 13.09 21.29 -1.56
C VAL A 282 13.90 20.77 -2.74
N ILE A 283 13.29 20.69 -3.94
CA ILE A 283 13.90 20.10 -5.13
C ILE A 283 13.17 20.57 -6.40
N ASN A 284 13.86 20.60 -7.55
CA ASN A 284 13.22 20.67 -8.85
C ASN A 284 12.83 19.27 -9.32
N VAL A 285 11.62 19.09 -9.89
CA VAL A 285 11.12 17.76 -10.31
C VAL A 285 11.98 17.11 -11.40
N ASN A 286 12.75 17.90 -12.17
CA ASN A 286 13.68 17.39 -13.17
C ASN A 286 14.94 16.75 -12.56
N GLU A 287 15.18 16.95 -11.27
CA GLU A 287 16.25 16.27 -10.51
C GLU A 287 15.79 14.91 -9.96
N LEU A 288 14.50 14.57 -10.12
CA LEU A 288 13.93 13.28 -9.68
C LEU A 288 14.07 12.23 -10.79
N ASN A 289 14.31 10.96 -10.38
CA ASN A 289 14.34 9.84 -11.31
C ASN A 289 12.95 9.15 -11.46
N ILE A 290 11.92 9.68 -10.79
CA ILE A 290 10.54 9.20 -10.89
C ILE A 290 9.67 10.23 -11.59
N LEU A 291 8.86 9.76 -12.54
CA LEU A 291 8.11 10.63 -13.45
C LEU A 291 6.63 10.72 -13.05
N GLY A 292 6.04 11.84 -13.41
CA GLY A 292 4.60 12.06 -13.33
C GLY A 292 4.16 12.77 -12.05
N LYS A 293 3.09 13.56 -12.19
CA LYS A 293 2.55 14.42 -11.13
C LYS A 293 2.18 13.65 -9.86
N HIS A 294 1.61 12.45 -10.02
CA HIS A 294 1.30 11.56 -8.90
C HIS A 294 2.55 11.16 -8.09
N ASN A 295 3.72 11.01 -8.76
CA ASN A 295 4.97 10.75 -8.05
C ASN A 295 5.51 11.99 -7.34
N TYR A 296 5.25 13.19 -7.88
CA TYR A 296 5.58 14.44 -7.17
C TYR A 296 4.75 14.59 -5.89
N GLU A 297 3.48 14.14 -5.91
CA GLU A 297 2.63 14.03 -4.72
C GLU A 297 3.18 13.00 -3.72
N ASN A 298 3.62 11.84 -4.18
CA ASN A 298 4.28 10.84 -3.34
C ASN A 298 5.57 11.38 -2.70
N VAL A 299 6.37 12.15 -3.45
CA VAL A 299 7.58 12.84 -2.94
C VAL A 299 7.20 13.86 -1.87
N MET A 300 6.21 14.71 -2.12
CA MET A 300 5.76 15.70 -1.14
C MET A 300 5.26 15.02 0.15
N ALA A 301 4.48 13.94 0.04
CA ALA A 301 4.05 13.17 1.20
C ALA A 301 5.25 12.59 1.97
N ALA A 302 6.23 12.01 1.26
CA ALA A 302 7.44 11.46 1.88
C ALA A 302 8.27 12.53 2.58
N VAL A 303 8.45 13.71 1.97
CA VAL A 303 9.14 14.86 2.60
C VAL A 303 8.39 15.31 3.85
N GLY A 304 7.07 15.47 3.76
CA GLY A 304 6.24 15.89 4.91
C GLY A 304 6.35 14.94 6.09
N MET A 305 6.29 13.64 5.85
CA MET A 305 6.49 12.63 6.89
C MET A 305 7.90 12.66 7.48
N SER A 306 8.91 12.76 6.62
CA SER A 306 10.32 12.71 7.04
C SER A 306 10.72 13.94 7.87
N VAL A 307 10.30 15.13 7.47
CA VAL A 307 10.50 16.36 8.26
C VAL A 307 9.76 16.26 9.60
N SER A 308 8.51 15.78 9.61
CA SER A 308 7.72 15.61 10.82
C SER A 308 8.34 14.60 11.78
N PHE A 309 9.02 13.58 11.24
CA PHE A 309 9.74 12.58 12.02
C PHE A 309 11.11 13.06 12.53
N GLY A 310 11.59 14.20 12.05
CA GLY A 310 12.81 14.85 12.51
C GLY A 310 14.05 14.64 11.63
N VAL A 311 13.87 14.18 10.39
CA VAL A 311 14.99 14.06 9.43
C VAL A 311 15.35 15.43 8.88
N PRO A 312 16.63 15.84 8.86
CA PRO A 312 17.07 17.11 8.27
C PRO A 312 16.81 17.16 6.75
N MET A 313 16.45 18.32 6.24
CA MET A 313 16.07 18.53 4.84
C MET A 313 17.17 18.14 3.85
N ASP A 314 18.43 18.43 4.16
CA ASP A 314 19.58 18.05 3.33
C ASP A 314 19.71 16.54 3.16
N LYS A 315 19.43 15.75 4.21
CA LYS A 315 19.41 14.29 4.17
C LYS A 315 18.26 13.75 3.34
N ILE A 316 17.11 14.42 3.39
CA ILE A 316 15.96 14.09 2.56
C ILE A 316 16.29 14.32 1.08
N VAL A 317 16.78 15.51 0.72
CA VAL A 317 17.10 15.90 -0.65
C VAL A 317 18.19 14.99 -1.27
N GLU A 318 19.16 14.57 -0.47
CA GLU A 318 20.18 13.59 -0.90
C GLU A 318 19.55 12.31 -1.43
N VAL A 319 18.53 11.78 -0.75
CA VAL A 319 17.82 10.56 -1.16
C VAL A 319 16.92 10.84 -2.37
N LEU A 320 16.18 11.94 -2.38
CA LEU A 320 15.28 12.30 -3.49
C LEU A 320 16.01 12.29 -4.84
N LYS A 321 17.25 12.76 -4.89
CA LYS A 321 18.07 12.82 -6.13
C LYS A 321 18.50 11.44 -6.64
N ARG A 322 18.60 10.44 -5.78
CA ARG A 322 19.08 9.11 -6.16
C ARG A 322 17.97 8.05 -6.22
N PHE A 323 16.82 8.31 -5.59
CA PHE A 323 15.72 7.35 -5.53
C PHE A 323 15.25 6.96 -6.93
N GLN A 324 15.13 5.67 -7.17
CA GLN A 324 14.63 5.10 -8.43
C GLN A 324 13.18 4.67 -8.29
N ALA A 325 12.47 4.62 -9.42
CA ALA A 325 11.11 4.08 -9.43
C ALA A 325 11.08 2.66 -8.85
N VAL A 326 10.06 2.37 -8.06
CA VAL A 326 9.82 1.02 -7.56
C VAL A 326 9.51 0.11 -8.74
N GLU A 327 10.07 -1.10 -8.74
CA GLU A 327 9.80 -2.12 -9.77
C GLU A 327 8.30 -2.23 -10.07
N HIS A 328 7.97 -2.34 -11.36
CA HIS A 328 6.60 -2.46 -11.87
C HIS A 328 5.71 -1.22 -11.73
N ARG A 329 6.29 -0.02 -11.50
CA ARG A 329 5.57 1.27 -11.50
C ARG A 329 6.20 2.26 -12.48
N ILE A 330 5.70 2.25 -13.72
CA ILE A 330 6.22 3.03 -14.85
C ILE A 330 7.74 2.83 -14.98
N GLU A 331 8.15 1.61 -14.66
CA GLU A 331 9.55 1.19 -14.67
C GLU A 331 10.06 1.15 -16.12
N TYR A 332 11.15 1.85 -16.39
CA TYR A 332 11.83 1.71 -17.67
C TYR A 332 12.49 0.34 -17.78
N VAL A 333 12.09 -0.45 -18.76
CA VAL A 333 12.59 -1.81 -18.97
C VAL A 333 13.73 -1.85 -19.97
N THR A 334 13.51 -1.32 -21.17
CA THR A 334 14.49 -1.35 -22.26
C THR A 334 14.11 -0.39 -23.39
N GLU A 335 15.05 -0.19 -24.33
CA GLU A 335 14.79 0.47 -25.59
C GLU A 335 15.23 -0.41 -26.75
N LYS A 336 14.34 -0.65 -27.72
CA LYS A 336 14.63 -1.41 -28.94
C LYS A 336 14.12 -0.65 -30.16
N ARG A 337 14.95 -0.47 -31.17
CA ARG A 337 14.62 0.28 -32.40
C ARG A 337 14.12 1.72 -32.13
N GLY A 338 14.59 2.37 -31.07
CA GLY A 338 14.13 3.69 -30.66
C GLY A 338 12.76 3.71 -29.97
N VAL A 339 12.18 2.54 -29.66
CA VAL A 339 10.94 2.37 -28.88
C VAL A 339 11.30 2.05 -27.44
N LYS A 340 10.77 2.84 -26.49
CA LYS A 340 10.97 2.61 -25.06
C LYS A 340 9.86 1.76 -24.48
N PHE A 341 10.23 0.76 -23.67
CA PHE A 341 9.30 -0.15 -22.99
C PHE A 341 9.24 0.21 -21.51
N TYR A 342 8.01 0.34 -21.00
CA TYR A 342 7.73 0.64 -19.60
C TYR A 342 6.80 -0.41 -18.98
N ASN A 343 7.12 -0.82 -17.76
CA ASN A 343 6.34 -1.74 -16.97
C ASN A 343 5.62 -1.00 -15.84
N ASP A 344 4.30 -0.91 -15.92
CA ASP A 344 3.41 -0.40 -14.88
C ASP A 344 2.37 -1.46 -14.50
N SER A 345 2.82 -2.72 -14.38
CA SER A 345 1.93 -3.84 -14.05
C SER A 345 1.24 -3.72 -12.67
N LYS A 346 1.71 -2.81 -11.82
CA LYS A 346 1.06 -2.38 -10.57
C LYS A 346 -0.13 -1.43 -10.80
N GLY A 347 -0.35 -0.93 -12.00
CA GLY A 347 -1.53 -0.16 -12.41
C GLY A 347 -2.77 -1.05 -12.54
N THR A 348 -3.22 -1.67 -11.43
CA THR A 348 -4.25 -2.71 -11.39
C THR A 348 -5.68 -2.19 -11.21
N ASN A 349 -5.87 -0.90 -11.33
CA ASN A 349 -7.18 -0.23 -11.36
C ASN A 349 -7.15 0.94 -12.37
N PRO A 350 -8.32 1.43 -12.84
CA PRO A 350 -8.39 2.50 -13.83
C PRO A 350 -7.66 3.77 -13.42
N ASP A 351 -7.80 4.20 -12.18
CA ASP A 351 -7.18 5.43 -11.66
C ASP A 351 -5.63 5.37 -11.72
N ALA A 352 -5.05 4.25 -11.29
CA ALA A 352 -3.60 4.05 -11.41
C ALA A 352 -3.14 4.06 -12.88
N ALA A 353 -3.88 3.39 -13.76
CA ALA A 353 -3.54 3.34 -15.19
C ALA A 353 -3.69 4.71 -15.89
N ILE A 354 -4.64 5.54 -15.46
CA ILE A 354 -4.74 6.95 -15.87
C ILE A 354 -3.45 7.70 -15.55
N GLN A 355 -2.90 7.52 -14.34
CA GLN A 355 -1.65 8.18 -13.96
C GLN A 355 -0.48 7.64 -14.80
N GLY A 356 -0.46 6.34 -15.10
CA GLY A 356 0.52 5.72 -16.01
C GLY A 356 0.52 6.41 -17.38
N ILE A 357 -0.65 6.58 -18.00
CA ILE A 357 -0.79 7.25 -19.31
C ILE A 357 -0.37 8.72 -19.23
N ARG A 358 -0.83 9.44 -18.21
CA ARG A 358 -0.51 10.85 -18.01
C ARG A 358 0.98 11.11 -17.86
N ALA A 359 1.72 10.18 -17.29
CA ALA A 359 3.17 10.26 -17.14
C ALA A 359 3.94 10.06 -18.46
N MET A 360 3.29 9.48 -19.49
CA MET A 360 3.96 9.28 -20.78
C MET A 360 4.18 10.61 -21.50
N ASN A 361 5.41 10.77 -22.02
CA ASN A 361 5.85 11.93 -22.78
C ASN A 361 6.11 11.62 -24.27
N ARG A 362 5.61 10.47 -24.74
CA ARG A 362 5.75 9.96 -26.12
C ARG A 362 4.44 9.35 -26.59
N PRO A 363 4.19 9.27 -27.91
CA PRO A 363 3.12 8.45 -28.43
C PRO A 363 3.24 7.00 -27.92
N THR A 364 2.16 6.46 -27.36
CA THR A 364 2.22 5.23 -26.55
C THR A 364 1.32 4.13 -27.14
N LEU A 365 1.85 2.93 -27.27
CA LEU A 365 1.07 1.71 -27.44
C LEU A 365 0.83 1.13 -26.05
N LEU A 366 -0.44 1.00 -25.66
CA LEU A 366 -0.86 0.66 -24.31
C LEU A 366 -1.34 -0.79 -24.24
N ILE A 367 -0.74 -1.60 -23.37
CA ILE A 367 -1.23 -2.94 -23.05
C ILE A 367 -2.11 -2.85 -21.80
N GLY A 368 -3.39 -3.24 -21.94
CA GLY A 368 -4.38 -3.20 -20.89
C GLY A 368 -5.22 -4.47 -20.78
N GLY A 369 -6.11 -4.51 -19.79
CA GLY A 369 -7.01 -5.64 -19.55
C GLY A 369 -6.51 -6.63 -18.50
N GLY A 370 -7.39 -7.55 -18.11
CA GLY A 370 -7.10 -8.53 -17.07
C GLY A 370 -8.36 -9.13 -16.47
N TYR A 371 -8.34 -9.38 -15.15
CA TYR A 371 -9.47 -9.88 -14.37
C TYR A 371 -10.51 -8.76 -14.11
N ASP A 372 -11.80 -9.07 -14.26
CA ASP A 372 -12.87 -8.09 -14.06
C ASP A 372 -13.22 -7.91 -12.56
N LYS A 373 -12.81 -6.77 -12.00
CA LYS A 373 -13.24 -6.30 -10.68
C LYS A 373 -14.53 -5.46 -10.72
N GLN A 374 -15.28 -5.54 -11.83
CA GLN A 374 -16.47 -4.72 -12.12
C GLN A 374 -16.19 -3.21 -12.19
N SER A 375 -14.97 -2.86 -12.62
CA SER A 375 -14.57 -1.46 -12.79
C SER A 375 -15.20 -0.86 -14.06
N GLU A 376 -15.44 0.46 -14.03
CA GLU A 376 -15.77 1.26 -15.21
C GLU A 376 -14.49 1.81 -15.85
N TYR A 377 -14.48 1.99 -17.17
CA TYR A 377 -13.27 2.36 -17.92
C TYR A 377 -13.41 3.67 -18.68
N ASP A 378 -14.55 4.36 -18.58
CA ASP A 378 -14.86 5.59 -19.32
C ASP A 378 -13.79 6.67 -19.11
N GLU A 379 -13.48 7.02 -17.85
CA GLU A 379 -12.45 8.01 -17.51
C GLU A 379 -11.05 7.60 -17.95
N TRP A 380 -10.75 6.29 -17.93
CA TRP A 380 -9.47 5.77 -18.39
C TRP A 380 -9.30 5.98 -19.89
N ILE A 381 -10.32 5.68 -20.71
CA ILE A 381 -10.30 5.91 -22.15
C ILE A 381 -10.23 7.41 -22.45
N GLU A 382 -11.01 8.24 -21.77
CA GLU A 382 -10.96 9.70 -21.91
C GLU A 382 -9.57 10.29 -21.59
N SER A 383 -8.83 9.67 -20.68
CA SER A 383 -7.50 10.11 -20.30
C SER A 383 -6.41 9.89 -21.36
N PHE A 384 -6.73 9.21 -22.45
CA PHE A 384 -5.78 8.97 -23.55
C PHE A 384 -5.27 10.25 -24.20
N ASP A 385 -6.13 11.26 -24.35
CA ASP A 385 -5.78 12.64 -24.74
C ASP A 385 -4.71 12.72 -25.86
N GLY A 386 -4.88 11.91 -26.90
CA GLY A 386 -3.97 11.81 -28.03
C GLY A 386 -2.60 11.15 -27.74
N LYS A 387 -2.30 10.76 -26.52
CA LYS A 387 -1.06 10.08 -26.15
C LYS A 387 -1.06 8.60 -26.54
N VAL A 388 -2.21 7.93 -26.42
CA VAL A 388 -2.34 6.51 -26.79
C VAL A 388 -2.63 6.40 -28.28
N LYS A 389 -1.69 5.78 -29.01
CA LYS A 389 -1.81 5.50 -30.44
C LYS A 389 -2.60 4.23 -30.71
N LYS A 390 -2.43 3.23 -29.84
CA LYS A 390 -3.01 1.91 -30.00
C LYS A 390 -3.21 1.27 -28.65
N LEU A 391 -4.40 0.70 -28.45
CA LEU A 391 -4.77 -0.05 -27.26
C LEU A 391 -4.75 -1.55 -27.57
N VAL A 392 -3.91 -2.29 -26.89
CA VAL A 392 -3.76 -3.75 -27.04
C VAL A 392 -4.31 -4.40 -25.78
N LEU A 393 -5.34 -5.23 -25.91
CA LEU A 393 -6.11 -5.72 -24.79
C LEU A 393 -5.99 -7.24 -24.63
N ILE A 394 -5.86 -7.67 -23.37
CA ILE A 394 -5.80 -9.09 -22.98
C ILE A 394 -6.78 -9.40 -21.84
N GLY A 395 -6.97 -10.69 -21.58
CA GLY A 395 -7.73 -11.16 -20.41
C GLY A 395 -9.24 -11.01 -20.52
N GLN A 396 -9.89 -11.16 -19.37
CA GLN A 396 -11.35 -11.25 -19.25
C GLN A 396 -12.09 -9.96 -19.65
N THR A 397 -11.45 -8.83 -19.47
CA THR A 397 -12.05 -7.49 -19.68
C THR A 397 -11.84 -6.95 -21.10
N LYS A 398 -11.16 -7.67 -21.98
CA LYS A 398 -10.73 -7.15 -23.28
C LYS A 398 -11.90 -6.67 -24.14
N GLU A 399 -12.99 -7.42 -24.22
CA GLU A 399 -14.19 -7.05 -24.99
C GLU A 399 -14.90 -5.83 -24.34
N LYS A 400 -15.10 -5.84 -23.02
CA LYS A 400 -15.71 -4.75 -22.25
C LYS A 400 -14.98 -3.41 -22.45
N ILE A 401 -13.63 -3.47 -22.38
CA ILE A 401 -12.80 -2.28 -22.59
C ILE A 401 -12.84 -1.82 -24.05
N ALA A 402 -12.83 -2.74 -25.01
CA ALA A 402 -12.91 -2.41 -26.43
C ALA A 402 -14.25 -1.73 -26.78
N GLU A 403 -15.36 -2.19 -26.21
CA GLU A 403 -16.67 -1.57 -26.37
C GLU A 403 -16.69 -0.15 -25.76
N CYS A 404 -16.10 0.01 -24.58
CA CYS A 404 -15.95 1.31 -23.93
C CYS A 404 -15.09 2.25 -24.79
N ALA A 405 -13.95 1.79 -25.31
CA ALA A 405 -13.09 2.58 -26.20
C ALA A 405 -13.84 3.05 -27.45
N LYS A 406 -14.59 2.17 -28.11
CA LYS A 406 -15.42 2.50 -29.27
C LYS A 406 -16.50 3.54 -28.93
N LYS A 407 -17.16 3.42 -27.78
CA LYS A 407 -18.16 4.39 -27.29
C LYS A 407 -17.57 5.80 -27.18
N HIS A 408 -16.29 5.91 -26.78
CA HIS A 408 -15.56 7.18 -26.69
C HIS A 408 -14.80 7.58 -27.96
N GLY A 409 -15.06 6.88 -29.09
CA GLY A 409 -14.48 7.21 -30.39
C GLY A 409 -13.02 6.77 -30.58
N PHE A 410 -12.51 5.89 -29.74
CA PHE A 410 -11.20 5.32 -29.89
C PHE A 410 -11.29 3.96 -30.61
N GLU A 411 -10.83 3.90 -31.86
CA GLU A 411 -10.99 2.74 -32.75
C GLU A 411 -9.73 1.90 -32.90
N ASP A 412 -8.56 2.43 -32.54
CA ASP A 412 -7.26 1.75 -32.67
C ASP A 412 -7.06 0.70 -31.57
N VAL A 413 -7.90 -0.34 -31.56
CA VAL A 413 -7.92 -1.41 -30.56
C VAL A 413 -7.56 -2.74 -31.20
N ILE A 414 -6.68 -3.51 -30.57
CA ILE A 414 -6.32 -4.88 -30.94
C ILE A 414 -6.58 -5.79 -29.72
N LEU A 415 -7.28 -6.91 -29.95
CA LEU A 415 -7.50 -7.95 -28.95
C LEU A 415 -6.47 -9.06 -29.14
N CYS A 416 -5.81 -9.46 -28.06
CA CYS A 416 -4.86 -10.55 -28.02
C CYS A 416 -5.31 -11.63 -27.03
N ASP A 417 -4.85 -12.85 -27.21
CA ASP A 417 -5.18 -13.97 -26.33
C ASP A 417 -4.11 -14.18 -25.25
N THR A 418 -2.86 -13.82 -25.52
CA THR A 418 -1.75 -13.97 -24.59
C THR A 418 -1.00 -12.65 -24.38
N PHE A 419 -0.25 -12.60 -23.30
CA PHE A 419 0.60 -11.44 -22.99
C PHE A 419 1.76 -11.30 -23.96
N GLU A 420 2.34 -12.42 -24.38
CA GLU A 420 3.40 -12.49 -25.38
C GLU A 420 2.93 -11.93 -26.71
N GLU A 421 1.73 -12.34 -27.16
CA GLU A 421 1.11 -11.80 -28.38
C GLU A 421 0.90 -10.27 -28.29
N ALA A 422 0.46 -9.78 -27.12
CA ALA A 422 0.29 -8.36 -26.92
C ALA A 422 1.61 -7.57 -27.01
N ILE A 423 2.70 -8.10 -26.45
CA ILE A 423 4.04 -7.50 -26.57
C ILE A 423 4.50 -7.49 -28.01
N ASP A 424 4.39 -8.61 -28.72
CA ASP A 424 4.78 -8.74 -30.13
C ASP A 424 3.96 -7.81 -31.03
N THR A 425 2.65 -7.70 -30.75
CA THR A 425 1.76 -6.78 -31.45
C THR A 425 2.17 -5.32 -31.24
N CYS A 426 2.47 -4.92 -30.01
CA CYS A 426 3.00 -3.58 -29.72
C CYS A 426 4.34 -3.36 -30.45
N TYR A 427 5.25 -4.32 -30.37
CA TYR A 427 6.56 -4.20 -31.00
C TYR A 427 6.48 -4.08 -32.55
N ALA A 428 5.56 -4.80 -33.17
CA ALA A 428 5.33 -4.76 -34.62
C ALA A 428 4.71 -3.43 -35.10
N ASN A 429 3.84 -2.82 -34.26
CA ASN A 429 3.11 -1.59 -34.60
C ASN A 429 3.83 -0.30 -34.15
N ALA A 430 4.84 -0.38 -33.30
CA ALA A 430 5.58 0.77 -32.80
C ALA A 430 6.66 1.23 -33.80
N VAL A 431 6.89 2.53 -33.86
CA VAL A 431 7.97 3.16 -34.63
C VAL A 431 8.95 3.88 -33.68
N SER A 432 10.13 4.19 -34.20
CA SER A 432 11.13 4.96 -33.43
C SER A 432 10.52 6.26 -32.88
N GLY A 433 10.72 6.52 -31.61
CA GLY A 433 10.12 7.64 -30.88
C GLY A 433 8.87 7.29 -30.07
N ASP A 434 8.26 6.12 -30.30
CA ASP A 434 7.14 5.65 -29.52
C ASP A 434 7.56 5.04 -28.16
N ALA A 435 6.55 4.81 -27.31
CA ALA A 435 6.67 3.98 -26.12
C ALA A 435 5.67 2.81 -26.15
N VAL A 436 6.02 1.71 -25.51
CA VAL A 436 5.10 0.64 -25.13
C VAL A 436 4.97 0.69 -23.62
N LEU A 437 3.72 0.78 -23.13
CA LEU A 437 3.39 0.82 -21.70
C LEU A 437 2.50 -0.37 -21.35
N LEU A 438 2.94 -1.21 -20.44
CA LEU A 438 2.07 -2.15 -19.74
C LEU A 438 1.45 -1.42 -18.55
N SER A 439 0.15 -1.08 -18.61
CA SER A 439 -0.61 -0.49 -17.50
C SER A 439 -2.04 -1.02 -17.56
N PRO A 440 -2.31 -2.17 -16.90
CA PRO A 440 -3.44 -3.03 -17.23
C PRO A 440 -4.81 -2.47 -16.86
N ALA A 441 -4.94 -1.51 -15.96
CA ALA A 441 -6.19 -1.04 -15.35
C ALA A 441 -7.02 -2.14 -14.66
N CYS A 442 -6.52 -3.36 -14.63
CA CYS A 442 -7.16 -4.58 -14.13
C CYS A 442 -6.20 -5.40 -13.27
N ALA A 443 -6.74 -6.26 -12.41
CA ALA A 443 -5.92 -7.25 -11.72
C ALA A 443 -5.51 -8.39 -12.69
N SER A 444 -4.45 -9.12 -12.33
CA SER A 444 -3.94 -10.27 -13.10
C SER A 444 -4.33 -11.63 -12.51
N TRP A 445 -5.31 -11.68 -11.62
CA TRP A 445 -5.69 -12.90 -10.91
C TRP A 445 -6.08 -14.01 -11.87
N GLY A 446 -5.40 -15.16 -11.72
CA GLY A 446 -5.63 -16.34 -12.57
C GLY A 446 -5.08 -16.24 -14.01
N MET A 447 -4.37 -15.17 -14.36
CA MET A 447 -3.77 -15.02 -15.70
C MET A 447 -2.32 -15.52 -15.77
N PHE A 448 -1.61 -15.46 -14.64
CA PHE A 448 -0.22 -15.88 -14.54
C PHE A 448 -0.04 -16.82 -13.36
N ALA A 449 0.90 -17.78 -13.46
CA ALA A 449 1.17 -18.79 -12.44
C ALA A 449 1.94 -18.21 -11.24
#